data_9c7862d136399549a1b2d4c69f50e8aa
#
_entry.id   9c7862d136399549a1b2d4c69f50e8aa
#
_cell.length_a   1.000
_cell.length_b   1.000
_cell.length_c   1.000
_cell.angle_alpha   90.00
_cell.angle_beta   90.00
_cell.angle_gamma   90.00
#
_symmetry.space_group_name_H-M   'P 1'
#
loop_
_entity.id
_entity.type
_entity.pdbx_description
1 polymer ?
#
loop_
_entity_poly.entity_id
_entity_poly.type
_entity_poly.pdbx_seq_one_letter_code
_entity_poly.pdbx_strand_id
1 'polypeptide(L)'
;MEALQAFSLAGKVALVTGAASGIGLECARVLGAAGARVMMGDVDHSGCAAAAAALRAAGLDVQARVQDVTAEGDWQASIEATLAAFGGLDVLVNNAGIYQGGTLESNTLEEVRRVHRVNVDSVFLGMKFAAQAMKPGGAAGRGGSIVNLSSVAGLIGVPGHTAYGSTKGAVRLYTKHAAVEFGVLGYGIRVNSVHPGLIQTAMGEKVFEDFVALGLAPTPDEAKTVVLGMTAVGRLGTARDVANMVLFLASDASGYVTGAEFVVDGGMSAR
;
A
#
# COMPACT_ATOMS: atom_id res chain seq x y z
N MET A 1 5.82 8.90 27.91
CA MET A 1 5.50 9.86 26.82
C MET A 1 6.53 9.77 25.70
N GLU A 2 7.81 9.65 25.99
CA GLU A 2 8.91 9.59 25.00
C GLU A 2 8.78 8.42 24.00
N ALA A 3 8.39 7.22 24.45
CA ALA A 3 8.21 6.06 23.57
C ALA A 3 7.09 6.24 22.53
N LEU A 4 6.02 6.97 22.84
CA LEU A 4 4.94 7.25 21.89
C LEU A 4 5.33 8.35 20.90
N GLN A 5 6.30 9.20 21.25
CA GLN A 5 6.78 10.27 20.38
C GLN A 5 7.46 9.71 19.12
N ALA A 6 8.09 8.54 19.21
CA ALA A 6 8.70 7.86 18.07
C ALA A 6 7.71 7.47 16.96
N PHE A 7 6.41 7.35 17.30
CA PHE A 7 5.33 7.08 16.34
C PHE A 7 4.66 8.35 15.80
N SER A 8 5.03 9.52 16.32
CA SER A 8 4.46 10.79 15.84
C SER A 8 4.93 11.10 14.42
N LEU A 9 4.00 11.57 13.61
CA LEU A 9 4.27 12.09 12.27
C LEU A 9 4.09 13.62 12.19
N ALA A 10 4.12 14.31 13.35
CA ALA A 10 4.03 15.75 13.39
C ALA A 10 5.10 16.40 12.51
N GLY A 11 4.67 17.28 11.59
CA GLY A 11 5.55 17.92 10.62
C GLY A 11 5.94 17.09 9.40
N LYS A 12 5.59 15.80 9.34
CA LYS A 12 5.81 14.94 8.18
C LYS A 12 4.72 15.13 7.12
N VAL A 13 5.06 14.83 5.88
CA VAL A 13 4.17 14.87 4.72
C VAL A 13 4.12 13.50 4.08
N ALA A 14 2.92 12.97 3.87
CA ALA A 14 2.69 11.68 3.24
C ALA A 14 1.92 11.80 1.91
N LEU A 15 2.29 10.99 0.94
CA LEU A 15 1.49 10.70 -0.27
C LEU A 15 1.01 9.26 -0.18
N VAL A 16 -0.30 9.05 -0.29
CA VAL A 16 -0.94 7.72 -0.26
C VAL A 16 -1.69 7.50 -1.56
N THR A 17 -1.38 6.44 -2.30
CA THR A 17 -2.06 6.08 -3.55
C THR A 17 -3.17 5.05 -3.32
N GLY A 18 -4.23 5.08 -4.17
CA GLY A 18 -5.40 4.24 -3.97
C GLY A 18 -6.16 4.61 -2.69
N ALA A 19 -6.26 5.91 -2.41
CA ALA A 19 -6.70 6.43 -1.11
C ALA A 19 -8.20 6.76 -1.03
N ALA A 20 -8.98 6.50 -2.09
CA ALA A 20 -10.43 6.72 -2.07
C ALA A 20 -11.16 5.72 -1.16
N SER A 21 -10.60 4.53 -0.90
CA SER A 21 -11.27 3.48 -0.16
C SER A 21 -10.31 2.49 0.53
N GLY A 22 -10.83 1.56 1.29
CA GLY A 22 -10.13 0.39 1.81
C GLY A 22 -8.88 0.73 2.64
N ILE A 23 -7.78 0.01 2.36
CA ILE A 23 -6.52 0.15 3.09
C ILE A 23 -5.91 1.54 2.89
N GLY A 24 -5.96 2.09 1.65
CA GLY A 24 -5.38 3.40 1.35
C GLY A 24 -6.06 4.53 2.11
N LEU A 25 -7.39 4.55 2.15
CA LEU A 25 -8.17 5.53 2.93
C LEU A 25 -7.83 5.42 4.42
N GLU A 26 -7.75 4.20 4.94
CA GLU A 26 -7.43 3.99 6.35
C GLU A 26 -5.98 4.39 6.67
N CYS A 27 -5.03 4.15 5.75
CA CYS A 27 -3.67 4.68 5.88
C CYS A 27 -3.67 6.20 5.95
N ALA A 28 -4.39 6.89 5.05
CA ALA A 28 -4.48 8.35 5.07
C ALA A 28 -5.04 8.85 6.42
N ARG A 29 -6.07 8.16 6.94
CA ARG A 29 -6.69 8.51 8.23
C ARG A 29 -5.73 8.29 9.41
N VAL A 30 -5.02 7.17 9.45
CA VAL A 30 -4.10 6.82 10.55
C VAL A 30 -2.88 7.72 10.55
N LEU A 31 -2.28 7.98 9.37
CA LEU A 31 -1.12 8.86 9.24
C LEU A 31 -1.50 10.31 9.58
N GLY A 32 -2.67 10.78 9.12
CA GLY A 32 -3.19 12.09 9.49
C GLY A 32 -3.45 12.24 10.99
N ALA A 33 -4.05 11.23 11.62
CA ALA A 33 -4.28 11.21 13.06
C ALA A 33 -2.97 11.16 13.88
N ALA A 34 -1.89 10.64 13.30
CA ALA A 34 -0.54 10.69 13.90
C ALA A 34 0.18 12.02 13.67
N GLY A 35 -0.46 12.99 12.99
CA GLY A 35 0.04 14.36 12.78
C GLY A 35 0.66 14.63 11.42
N ALA A 36 0.60 13.68 10.46
CA ALA A 36 1.05 13.93 9.10
C ALA A 36 0.05 14.81 8.32
N ARG A 37 0.59 15.61 7.39
CA ARG A 37 -0.19 16.20 6.31
C ARG A 37 -0.24 15.19 5.16
N VAL A 38 -1.42 14.87 4.63
CA VAL A 38 -1.56 13.76 3.70
C VAL A 38 -2.13 14.21 2.36
N MET A 39 -1.40 13.93 1.28
CA MET A 39 -1.94 13.94 -0.08
C MET A 39 -2.52 12.56 -0.39
N MET A 40 -3.78 12.52 -0.79
CA MET A 40 -4.52 11.32 -1.18
C MET A 40 -4.62 11.28 -2.70
N GLY A 41 -4.02 10.29 -3.35
CA GLY A 41 -4.10 10.07 -4.80
C GLY A 41 -5.01 8.88 -5.13
N ASP A 42 -5.92 9.04 -6.08
CA ASP A 42 -6.75 7.94 -6.60
C ASP A 42 -7.24 8.25 -8.02
N VAL A 43 -7.51 7.21 -8.80
CA VAL A 43 -8.16 7.35 -10.11
C VAL A 43 -9.65 7.70 -9.96
N ASP A 44 -10.29 7.27 -8.89
CA ASP A 44 -11.64 7.72 -8.51
C ASP A 44 -11.57 9.09 -7.85
N HIS A 45 -11.62 10.14 -8.69
CA HIS A 45 -11.57 11.52 -8.22
C HIS A 45 -12.70 11.87 -7.25
N SER A 46 -13.91 11.47 -7.55
CA SER A 46 -15.10 11.81 -6.75
C SER A 46 -15.07 11.14 -5.38
N GLY A 47 -14.76 9.86 -5.33
CA GLY A 47 -14.61 9.09 -4.09
C GLY A 47 -13.45 9.62 -3.23
N CYS A 48 -12.31 9.90 -3.84
CA CYS A 48 -11.15 10.43 -3.13
C CYS A 48 -11.40 11.83 -2.56
N ALA A 49 -12.06 12.71 -3.33
CA ALA A 49 -12.43 14.06 -2.87
C ALA A 49 -13.44 14.02 -1.69
N ALA A 50 -14.44 13.14 -1.76
CA ALA A 50 -15.42 12.94 -0.69
C ALA A 50 -14.76 12.38 0.57
N ALA A 51 -13.88 11.38 0.43
CA ALA A 51 -13.11 10.80 1.53
C ALA A 51 -12.22 11.86 2.21
N ALA A 52 -11.50 12.65 1.42
CA ALA A 52 -10.68 13.74 1.96
C ALA A 52 -11.51 14.82 2.67
N ALA A 53 -12.70 15.14 2.16
CA ALA A 53 -13.61 16.08 2.82
C ALA A 53 -14.06 15.56 4.19
N ALA A 54 -14.39 14.27 4.30
CA ALA A 54 -14.75 13.63 5.56
C ALA A 54 -13.58 13.64 6.57
N LEU A 55 -12.35 13.37 6.10
CA LEU A 55 -11.17 13.41 6.98
C LEU A 55 -10.85 14.84 7.43
N ARG A 56 -10.99 15.85 6.58
CA ARG A 56 -10.86 17.27 6.99
C ARG A 56 -11.90 17.66 8.00
N ALA A 57 -13.15 17.23 7.85
CA ALA A 57 -14.21 17.47 8.83
C ALA A 57 -13.90 16.84 10.20
N ALA A 58 -13.11 15.76 10.21
CA ALA A 58 -12.58 15.15 11.43
C ALA A 58 -11.29 15.83 11.96
N GLY A 59 -10.89 16.98 11.39
CA GLY A 59 -9.75 17.78 11.87
C GLY A 59 -8.39 17.36 11.30
N LEU A 60 -8.34 16.50 10.29
CA LEU A 60 -7.07 16.06 9.68
C LEU A 60 -6.68 16.97 8.52
N ASP A 61 -5.37 17.22 8.37
CA ASP A 61 -4.82 18.02 7.25
C ASP A 61 -4.56 17.11 6.05
N VAL A 62 -5.57 16.98 5.20
CA VAL A 62 -5.54 16.11 4.03
C VAL A 62 -6.02 16.84 2.77
N GLN A 63 -5.43 16.53 1.63
CA GLN A 63 -5.87 16.95 0.32
C GLN A 63 -6.06 15.74 -0.60
N ALA A 64 -6.91 15.89 -1.62
CA ALA A 64 -7.15 14.85 -2.62
C ALA A 64 -6.71 15.31 -4.00
N ARG A 65 -6.21 14.36 -4.78
CA ARG A 65 -5.83 14.57 -6.17
C ARG A 65 -6.26 13.36 -7.02
N VAL A 66 -6.67 13.61 -8.26
CA VAL A 66 -6.80 12.53 -9.24
C VAL A 66 -5.40 12.04 -9.63
N GLN A 67 -5.19 10.72 -9.63
CA GLN A 67 -3.90 10.12 -9.97
C GLN A 67 -4.11 8.75 -10.59
N ASP A 68 -3.77 8.60 -11.86
CA ASP A 68 -3.54 7.29 -12.47
C ASP A 68 -2.08 6.87 -12.20
N VAL A 69 -1.90 5.90 -11.31
CA VAL A 69 -0.57 5.41 -10.91
C VAL A 69 0.18 4.71 -12.05
N THR A 70 -0.48 4.42 -13.18
CA THR A 70 0.16 3.84 -14.39
C THR A 70 0.76 4.89 -15.30
N ALA A 71 0.52 6.18 -15.05
CA ALA A 71 0.97 7.30 -15.87
C ALA A 71 2.14 8.05 -15.19
N GLU A 72 3.30 8.13 -15.86
CA GLU A 72 4.47 8.87 -15.32
C GLU A 72 4.15 10.35 -15.05
N GLY A 73 3.38 10.99 -15.94
CA GLY A 73 3.00 12.39 -15.78
C GLY A 73 2.15 12.64 -14.54
N ASP A 74 1.30 11.69 -14.15
CA ASP A 74 0.48 11.81 -12.95
C ASP A 74 1.33 11.66 -11.66
N TRP A 75 2.38 10.83 -11.69
CA TRP A 75 3.33 10.75 -10.61
C TRP A 75 4.09 12.05 -10.41
N GLN A 76 4.64 12.61 -11.49
CA GLN A 76 5.33 13.90 -11.44
C GLN A 76 4.41 14.98 -10.87
N ALA A 77 3.22 15.10 -11.43
CA ALA A 77 2.24 16.10 -11.00
C ALA A 77 1.74 15.88 -9.56
N SER A 78 1.68 14.63 -9.07
CA SER A 78 1.29 14.34 -7.68
C SER A 78 2.38 14.70 -6.68
N ILE A 79 3.64 14.43 -7.01
CA ILE A 79 4.78 14.89 -6.19
C ILE A 79 4.83 16.41 -6.15
N GLU A 80 4.75 17.10 -7.31
CA GLU A 80 4.74 18.56 -7.38
C GLU A 80 3.60 19.18 -6.56
N ALA A 81 2.38 18.64 -6.69
CA ALA A 81 1.22 19.10 -5.91
C ALA A 81 1.42 18.88 -4.40
N THR A 82 2.02 17.76 -4.00
CA THR A 82 2.32 17.46 -2.59
C THR A 82 3.32 18.47 -2.02
N LEU A 83 4.40 18.74 -2.77
CA LEU A 83 5.42 19.73 -2.40
C LEU A 83 4.83 21.14 -2.31
N ALA A 84 4.01 21.53 -3.29
CA ALA A 84 3.36 22.85 -3.31
C ALA A 84 2.37 23.03 -2.15
N ALA A 85 1.58 22.00 -1.83
CA ALA A 85 0.57 22.08 -0.78
C ALA A 85 1.18 22.04 0.62
N PHE A 86 2.24 21.24 0.83
CA PHE A 86 2.72 20.90 2.17
C PHE A 86 4.20 21.19 2.41
N GLY A 87 4.96 21.60 1.38
CA GLY A 87 6.36 21.99 1.50
C GLY A 87 7.33 20.81 1.73
N GLY A 88 6.94 19.57 1.42
CA GLY A 88 7.80 18.40 1.60
C GLY A 88 7.16 17.10 1.15
N LEU A 89 7.96 16.02 1.25
CA LEU A 89 7.51 14.64 1.10
C LEU A 89 8.44 13.77 1.96
N ASP A 90 7.89 13.15 2.98
CA ASP A 90 8.63 12.31 3.94
C ASP A 90 8.20 10.84 3.85
N VAL A 91 6.97 10.58 3.42
CA VAL A 91 6.39 9.23 3.36
C VAL A 91 5.68 9.02 2.02
N LEU A 92 5.98 7.91 1.35
CA LEU A 92 5.17 7.40 0.24
C LEU A 92 4.54 6.06 0.64
N VAL A 93 3.23 5.92 0.45
CA VAL A 93 2.52 4.64 0.56
C VAL A 93 2.03 4.22 -0.83
N ASN A 94 2.75 3.29 -1.46
CA ASN A 94 2.35 2.64 -2.70
C ASN A 94 1.29 1.58 -2.38
N ASN A 95 0.03 2.00 -2.28
CA ASN A 95 -1.10 1.15 -1.94
C ASN A 95 -2.01 0.84 -3.13
N ALA A 96 -2.09 1.72 -4.13
CA ALA A 96 -2.92 1.49 -5.31
C ALA A 96 -2.65 0.11 -5.92
N GLY A 97 -3.71 -0.60 -6.25
CA GLY A 97 -3.62 -1.92 -6.85
C GLY A 97 -4.99 -2.47 -7.20
N ILE A 98 -4.99 -3.45 -8.09
CA ILE A 98 -6.19 -4.19 -8.49
C ILE A 98 -5.98 -5.68 -8.24
N TYR A 99 -7.09 -6.38 -8.03
CA TYR A 99 -7.11 -7.83 -7.94
C TYR A 99 -7.52 -8.43 -9.29
N GLN A 100 -6.86 -9.53 -9.66
CA GLN A 100 -7.20 -10.37 -10.79
C GLN A 100 -7.14 -11.82 -10.33
N GLY A 101 -8.29 -12.42 -10.14
CA GLY A 101 -8.45 -13.84 -9.86
C GLY A 101 -8.53 -14.68 -11.12
N GLY A 102 -8.60 -16.00 -10.95
CA GLY A 102 -8.73 -16.98 -12.03
C GLY A 102 -7.60 -18.01 -12.04
N THR A 103 -7.83 -19.14 -12.70
CA THR A 103 -6.80 -20.18 -12.89
C THR A 103 -5.72 -19.69 -13.86
N LEU A 104 -4.55 -20.32 -13.83
CA LEU A 104 -3.48 -20.06 -14.80
C LEU A 104 -3.96 -20.20 -16.26
N GLU A 105 -4.85 -21.18 -16.51
CA GLU A 105 -5.37 -21.44 -17.85
C GLU A 105 -6.47 -20.45 -18.28
N SER A 106 -7.24 -19.91 -17.33
CA SER A 106 -8.36 -18.99 -17.63
C SER A 106 -7.90 -17.54 -17.80
N ASN A 107 -6.81 -17.11 -17.15
CA ASN A 107 -6.34 -15.75 -17.29
C ASN A 107 -5.76 -15.49 -18.69
N THR A 108 -6.21 -14.43 -19.30
CA THR A 108 -5.65 -13.94 -20.57
C THR A 108 -4.36 -13.17 -20.32
N LEU A 109 -3.48 -13.12 -21.33
CA LEU A 109 -2.26 -12.32 -21.27
C LEU A 109 -2.55 -10.81 -21.09
N GLU A 110 -3.69 -10.33 -21.57
CA GLU A 110 -4.12 -8.94 -21.41
C GLU A 110 -4.45 -8.64 -19.95
N GLU A 111 -5.18 -9.51 -19.26
CA GLU A 111 -5.46 -9.39 -17.82
C GLU A 111 -4.17 -9.42 -16.99
N VAL A 112 -3.26 -10.34 -17.32
CA VAL A 112 -1.95 -10.40 -16.66
C VAL A 112 -1.19 -9.10 -16.86
N ARG A 113 -1.12 -8.56 -18.08
CA ARG A 113 -0.46 -7.27 -18.36
C ARG A 113 -1.13 -6.10 -17.64
N ARG A 114 -2.46 -6.08 -17.59
CA ARG A 114 -3.23 -5.05 -16.90
C ARG A 114 -2.91 -5.04 -15.41
N VAL A 115 -2.93 -6.20 -14.74
CA VAL A 115 -2.64 -6.27 -13.30
C VAL A 115 -1.16 -5.94 -13.01
N HIS A 116 -0.23 -6.33 -13.88
CA HIS A 116 1.17 -5.94 -13.77
C HIS A 116 1.36 -4.43 -13.89
N ARG A 117 0.76 -3.79 -14.89
CA ARG A 117 0.83 -2.34 -15.08
C ARG A 117 0.37 -1.57 -13.84
N VAL A 118 -0.76 -2.00 -13.25
CA VAL A 118 -1.28 -1.32 -12.06
C VAL A 118 -0.52 -1.67 -10.78
N ASN A 119 -0.13 -2.93 -10.57
CA ASN A 119 0.42 -3.36 -9.29
C ASN A 119 1.95 -3.33 -9.23
N VAL A 120 2.65 -3.34 -10.38
CA VAL A 120 4.12 -3.44 -10.46
C VAL A 120 4.72 -2.17 -11.00
N ASP A 121 4.30 -1.76 -12.22
CA ASP A 121 4.88 -0.56 -12.84
C ASP A 121 4.59 0.69 -12.00
N SER A 122 3.41 0.78 -11.38
CA SER A 122 3.06 1.87 -10.47
C SER A 122 3.99 1.97 -9.26
N VAL A 123 4.37 0.83 -8.67
CA VAL A 123 5.28 0.80 -7.52
C VAL A 123 6.69 1.23 -7.94
N PHE A 124 7.15 0.77 -9.11
CA PHE A 124 8.40 1.25 -9.68
C PHE A 124 8.38 2.77 -9.90
N LEU A 125 7.32 3.30 -10.54
CA LEU A 125 7.17 4.73 -10.78
C LEU A 125 7.11 5.51 -9.45
N GLY A 126 6.34 5.03 -8.48
CA GLY A 126 6.24 5.66 -7.17
C GLY A 126 7.58 5.76 -6.46
N MET A 127 8.35 4.67 -6.42
CA MET A 127 9.71 4.68 -5.84
C MET A 127 10.65 5.61 -6.61
N LYS A 128 10.61 5.60 -7.95
CA LYS A 128 11.43 6.46 -8.83
C LYS A 128 11.20 7.93 -8.52
N PHE A 129 9.96 8.39 -8.59
CA PHE A 129 9.63 9.81 -8.43
C PHE A 129 9.75 10.28 -6.98
N ALA A 130 9.37 9.45 -6.01
CA ALA A 130 9.58 9.79 -4.60
C ALA A 130 11.07 9.89 -4.25
N ALA A 131 11.91 8.95 -4.73
CA ALA A 131 13.35 9.01 -4.49
C ALA A 131 13.99 10.26 -5.11
N GLN A 132 13.57 10.69 -6.30
CA GLN A 132 14.04 11.93 -6.91
C GLN A 132 13.71 13.17 -6.06
N ALA A 133 12.53 13.19 -5.41
CA ALA A 133 12.14 14.28 -4.53
C ALA A 133 12.82 14.23 -3.15
N MET A 134 12.91 13.04 -2.56
CA MET A 134 13.34 12.81 -1.16
C MET A 134 14.86 12.80 -0.98
N LYS A 135 15.64 12.35 -2.00
CA LYS A 135 17.12 12.24 -1.89
C LYS A 135 17.79 13.57 -1.61
N PRO A 136 19.02 13.60 -1.06
CA PRO A 136 19.80 14.83 -0.92
C PRO A 136 19.89 15.60 -2.24
N GLY A 137 19.58 16.90 -2.22
CA GLY A 137 19.50 17.74 -3.41
C GLY A 137 18.17 17.64 -4.19
N GLY A 138 17.27 16.75 -3.82
CA GLY A 138 15.89 16.74 -4.31
C GLY A 138 15.02 17.83 -3.68
N ALA A 139 13.82 18.06 -4.19
CA ALA A 139 12.94 19.15 -3.76
C ALA A 139 12.47 19.02 -2.29
N ALA A 140 12.35 17.81 -1.75
CA ALA A 140 12.14 17.55 -0.32
C ALA A 140 13.45 17.39 0.45
N GLY A 141 14.43 16.68 -0.12
CA GLY A 141 15.83 16.64 0.26
C GLY A 141 16.16 16.09 1.65
N ARG A 142 15.23 15.42 2.34
CA ARG A 142 15.35 15.04 3.75
C ARG A 142 15.42 13.53 3.99
N GLY A 143 15.48 12.73 2.92
CA GLY A 143 15.26 11.29 3.03
C GLY A 143 13.78 10.97 3.28
N GLY A 144 13.48 9.79 3.81
CA GLY A 144 12.10 9.44 4.12
C GLY A 144 11.83 7.93 4.22
N SER A 145 10.55 7.57 4.14
CA SER A 145 10.07 6.20 4.18
C SER A 145 9.14 5.89 3.02
N ILE A 146 9.41 4.82 2.30
CA ILE A 146 8.54 4.27 1.26
C ILE A 146 7.98 2.93 1.76
N VAL A 147 6.66 2.80 1.75
CA VAL A 147 5.94 1.59 2.15
C VAL A 147 5.18 1.05 0.96
N ASN A 148 5.54 -0.15 0.50
CA ASN A 148 4.93 -0.82 -0.63
C ASN A 148 3.93 -1.88 -0.16
N LEU A 149 2.66 -1.81 -0.59
CA LEU A 149 1.65 -2.82 -0.29
C LEU A 149 1.80 -4.03 -1.22
N SER A 150 2.37 -5.10 -0.66
CA SER A 150 2.38 -6.41 -1.27
C SER A 150 1.12 -7.21 -0.85
N SER A 151 1.28 -8.50 -0.56
CA SER A 151 0.23 -9.42 -0.07
C SER A 151 0.89 -10.70 0.44
N VAL A 152 0.19 -11.47 1.26
CA VAL A 152 0.56 -12.88 1.53
C VAL A 152 0.65 -13.71 0.24
N ALA A 153 -0.16 -13.38 -0.79
CA ALA A 153 -0.07 -14.02 -2.12
C ALA A 153 1.26 -13.75 -2.84
N GLY A 154 2.08 -12.81 -2.38
CA GLY A 154 3.46 -12.62 -2.81
C GLY A 154 4.48 -13.44 -2.01
N LEU A 155 4.05 -14.19 -0.98
CA LEU A 155 4.87 -15.03 -0.10
C LEU A 155 4.55 -16.51 -0.26
N ILE A 156 3.28 -16.85 -0.37
CA ILE A 156 2.77 -18.22 -0.47
C ILE A 156 1.91 -18.40 -1.71
N GLY A 157 1.80 -19.65 -2.19
CA GLY A 157 0.89 -20.01 -3.26
C GLY A 157 -0.56 -20.01 -2.78
N VAL A 158 -1.44 -19.31 -3.50
CA VAL A 158 -2.89 -19.29 -3.27
C VAL A 158 -3.58 -19.70 -4.57
N PRO A 159 -4.48 -20.69 -4.56
CA PRO A 159 -5.23 -21.09 -5.75
C PRO A 159 -5.97 -19.89 -6.37
N GLY A 160 -5.97 -19.80 -7.69
CA GLY A 160 -6.64 -18.71 -8.40
C GLY A 160 -5.94 -17.35 -8.35
N HIS A 161 -4.72 -17.26 -7.81
CA HIS A 161 -4.01 -15.99 -7.61
C HIS A 161 -2.75 -15.85 -8.47
N THR A 162 -2.55 -16.69 -9.50
CA THR A 162 -1.29 -16.68 -10.26
C THR A 162 -0.96 -15.31 -10.84
N ALA A 163 -1.93 -14.66 -11.50
CA ALA A 163 -1.74 -13.33 -12.08
C ALA A 163 -1.51 -12.25 -10.99
N TYR A 164 -2.32 -12.25 -9.94
CA TYR A 164 -2.20 -11.30 -8.83
C TYR A 164 -0.96 -11.55 -7.97
N GLY A 165 -0.75 -12.79 -7.54
CA GLY A 165 0.35 -13.17 -6.66
C GLY A 165 1.72 -12.89 -7.27
N SER A 166 1.88 -13.11 -8.59
CA SER A 166 3.13 -12.76 -9.30
C SER A 166 3.46 -11.27 -9.17
N THR A 167 2.46 -10.38 -9.26
CA THR A 167 2.67 -8.94 -9.07
C THR A 167 3.12 -8.61 -7.65
N LYS A 168 2.55 -9.28 -6.66
CA LYS A 168 2.89 -9.03 -5.25
C LYS A 168 4.26 -9.62 -4.87
N GLY A 169 4.67 -10.72 -5.53
CA GLY A 169 6.04 -11.22 -5.49
C GLY A 169 7.05 -10.23 -6.10
N ALA A 170 6.70 -9.60 -7.23
CA ALA A 170 7.53 -8.55 -7.84
C ALA A 170 7.70 -7.34 -6.90
N VAL A 171 6.62 -6.83 -6.31
CA VAL A 171 6.66 -5.72 -5.32
C VAL A 171 7.57 -6.05 -4.14
N ARG A 172 7.52 -7.29 -3.64
CA ARG A 172 8.40 -7.78 -2.59
C ARG A 172 9.87 -7.62 -2.93
N LEU A 173 10.29 -8.05 -4.14
CA LEU A 173 11.69 -7.96 -4.55
C LEU A 173 12.11 -6.55 -4.95
N TYR A 174 11.27 -5.77 -5.62
CA TYR A 174 11.52 -4.35 -5.87
C TYR A 174 11.84 -3.60 -4.59
N THR A 175 11.09 -3.87 -3.51
CA THR A 175 11.32 -3.27 -2.19
C THR A 175 12.73 -3.52 -1.69
N LYS A 176 13.23 -4.76 -1.77
CA LYS A 176 14.57 -5.14 -1.30
C LYS A 176 15.67 -4.48 -2.12
N HIS A 177 15.55 -4.50 -3.43
CA HIS A 177 16.53 -3.89 -4.32
C HIS A 177 16.59 -2.38 -4.13
N ALA A 178 15.44 -1.69 -4.07
CA ALA A 178 15.40 -0.25 -3.84
C ALA A 178 15.97 0.14 -2.46
N ALA A 179 15.69 -0.64 -1.41
CA ALA A 179 16.22 -0.40 -0.07
C ALA A 179 17.77 -0.44 -0.05
N VAL A 180 18.36 -1.43 -0.69
CA VAL A 180 19.82 -1.59 -0.78
C VAL A 180 20.42 -0.48 -1.65
N GLU A 181 19.83 -0.22 -2.81
CA GLU A 181 20.31 0.81 -3.76
C GLU A 181 20.29 2.20 -3.10
N PHE A 182 19.17 2.60 -2.49
CA PHE A 182 19.06 3.90 -1.84
C PHE A 182 19.99 4.05 -0.62
N GLY A 183 20.26 2.93 0.08
CA GLY A 183 21.26 2.88 1.14
C GLY A 183 22.67 3.13 0.63
N VAL A 184 23.09 2.40 -0.42
CA VAL A 184 24.41 2.55 -1.06
C VAL A 184 24.62 3.96 -1.65
N LEU A 185 23.55 4.53 -2.23
CA LEU A 185 23.57 5.87 -2.82
C LEU A 185 23.45 7.00 -1.77
N GLY A 186 23.30 6.69 -0.48
CA GLY A 186 23.20 7.67 0.59
C GLY A 186 21.94 8.54 0.55
N TYR A 187 20.83 8.02 0.02
CA TYR A 187 19.58 8.79 -0.14
C TYR A 187 18.86 9.07 1.17
N GLY A 188 19.18 8.34 2.25
CA GLY A 188 18.48 8.46 3.52
C GLY A 188 17.02 7.99 3.45
N ILE A 189 16.68 7.14 2.48
CA ILE A 189 15.34 6.63 2.24
C ILE A 189 15.27 5.16 2.67
N ARG A 190 14.33 4.82 3.53
CA ARG A 190 14.00 3.44 3.89
C ARG A 190 12.88 2.94 2.97
N VAL A 191 12.95 1.68 2.55
CA VAL A 191 11.91 1.05 1.72
C VAL A 191 11.54 -0.30 2.32
N ASN A 192 10.26 -0.50 2.67
CA ASN A 192 9.77 -1.74 3.26
C ASN A 192 8.46 -2.18 2.60
N SER A 193 8.14 -3.47 2.69
CA SER A 193 6.88 -4.02 2.19
C SER A 193 5.98 -4.50 3.32
N VAL A 194 4.67 -4.27 3.17
CA VAL A 194 3.63 -4.85 4.02
C VAL A 194 2.89 -5.93 3.24
N HIS A 195 2.64 -7.07 3.88
CA HIS A 195 2.02 -8.24 3.28
C HIS A 195 0.71 -8.56 4.00
N PRO A 196 -0.40 -7.90 3.65
CA PRO A 196 -1.70 -8.21 4.25
C PRO A 196 -2.17 -9.61 3.88
N GLY A 197 -2.84 -10.28 4.81
CA GLY A 197 -3.71 -11.41 4.54
C GLY A 197 -5.02 -10.96 3.91
N LEU A 198 -6.11 -11.70 4.13
CA LEU A 198 -7.42 -11.29 3.66
C LEU A 198 -8.00 -10.21 4.57
N ILE A 199 -8.24 -9.04 3.99
CA ILE A 199 -8.73 -7.83 4.66
C ILE A 199 -10.17 -7.55 4.24
N GLN A 200 -11.02 -7.17 5.20
CA GLN A 200 -12.42 -6.78 4.99
C GLN A 200 -12.52 -5.52 4.14
N THR A 201 -12.52 -5.68 2.83
CA THR A 201 -12.62 -4.62 1.82
C THR A 201 -13.38 -5.16 0.60
N ALA A 202 -13.86 -4.28 -0.28
CA ALA A 202 -14.50 -4.70 -1.52
C ALA A 202 -13.59 -5.60 -2.40
N MET A 203 -12.27 -5.42 -2.33
CA MET A 203 -11.32 -6.31 -3.00
C MET A 203 -11.27 -7.69 -2.32
N GLY A 204 -11.33 -7.74 -1.00
CA GLY A 204 -11.33 -9.00 -0.23
C GLY A 204 -12.56 -9.86 -0.48
N GLU A 205 -13.73 -9.24 -0.69
CA GLU A 205 -14.97 -9.98 -0.99
C GLU A 205 -14.88 -10.73 -2.32
N LYS A 206 -14.23 -10.18 -3.34
CA LYS A 206 -14.01 -10.86 -4.63
C LYS A 206 -13.23 -12.16 -4.51
N VAL A 207 -12.38 -12.31 -3.52
CA VAL A 207 -11.63 -13.56 -3.29
C VAL A 207 -12.57 -14.71 -2.94
N PHE A 208 -13.64 -14.44 -2.20
CA PHE A 208 -14.64 -15.48 -1.87
C PHE A 208 -15.45 -15.89 -3.08
N GLU A 209 -15.81 -14.93 -3.96
CA GLU A 209 -16.49 -15.22 -5.23
C GLU A 209 -15.61 -16.11 -6.12
N ASP A 210 -14.31 -15.84 -6.21
CA ASP A 210 -13.36 -16.65 -6.96
C ASP A 210 -13.19 -18.06 -6.37
N PHE A 211 -13.19 -18.21 -5.06
CA PHE A 211 -13.14 -19.54 -4.42
C PHE A 211 -14.35 -20.39 -4.80
N VAL A 212 -15.52 -19.77 -4.90
CA VAL A 212 -16.73 -20.47 -5.40
C VAL A 212 -16.59 -20.82 -6.88
N ALA A 213 -16.13 -19.88 -7.71
CA ALA A 213 -15.92 -20.11 -9.14
C ALA A 213 -14.90 -21.22 -9.44
N LEU A 214 -13.91 -21.40 -8.54
CA LEU A 214 -12.91 -22.46 -8.61
C LEU A 214 -13.39 -23.81 -8.02
N GLY A 215 -14.61 -23.87 -7.46
CA GLY A 215 -15.13 -25.05 -6.80
C GLY A 215 -14.45 -25.39 -5.46
N LEU A 216 -13.76 -24.42 -4.86
CA LEU A 216 -13.10 -24.57 -3.56
C LEU A 216 -14.05 -24.38 -2.38
N ALA A 217 -15.22 -23.80 -2.63
CA ALA A 217 -16.32 -23.69 -1.69
C ALA A 217 -17.66 -23.59 -2.46
N PRO A 218 -18.77 -24.10 -1.91
CA PRO A 218 -20.08 -24.01 -2.55
C PRO A 218 -20.68 -22.60 -2.56
N THR A 219 -20.37 -21.79 -1.54
CA THR A 219 -20.90 -20.43 -1.35
C THR A 219 -19.80 -19.47 -0.86
N PRO A 220 -19.96 -18.14 -1.04
CA PRO A 220 -19.04 -17.15 -0.50
C PRO A 220 -18.88 -17.23 1.03
N ASP A 221 -19.95 -17.53 1.77
CA ASP A 221 -19.90 -17.68 3.24
C ASP A 221 -19.06 -18.90 3.66
N GLU A 222 -19.17 -20.01 2.92
CA GLU A 222 -18.32 -21.17 3.16
C GLU A 222 -16.86 -20.90 2.75
N ALA A 223 -16.63 -20.20 1.64
CA ALA A 223 -15.30 -19.71 1.27
C ALA A 223 -14.68 -18.85 2.39
N LYS A 224 -15.47 -17.95 2.96
CA LYS A 224 -15.06 -17.16 4.12
C LYS A 224 -14.70 -18.02 5.34
N THR A 225 -15.49 -19.07 5.59
CA THR A 225 -15.22 -20.03 6.68
C THR A 225 -13.91 -20.78 6.44
N VAL A 226 -13.62 -21.20 5.21
CA VAL A 226 -12.34 -21.83 4.84
C VAL A 226 -11.18 -20.88 5.12
N VAL A 227 -11.27 -19.62 4.68
CA VAL A 227 -10.23 -18.63 4.91
C VAL A 227 -10.05 -18.30 6.38
N LEU A 228 -11.14 -18.21 7.16
CA LEU A 228 -11.06 -18.03 8.62
C LEU A 228 -10.33 -19.20 9.29
N GLY A 229 -10.55 -20.44 8.82
CA GLY A 229 -9.82 -21.61 9.28
C GLY A 229 -8.33 -21.57 9.01
N MET A 230 -7.89 -20.77 8.02
CA MET A 230 -6.47 -20.52 7.75
C MET A 230 -5.87 -19.43 8.63
N THR A 231 -6.69 -18.65 9.33
CA THR A 231 -6.26 -17.48 10.10
C THR A 231 -6.14 -17.83 11.58
N ALA A 232 -4.93 -17.91 12.11
CA ALA A 232 -4.69 -18.32 13.50
C ALA A 232 -5.36 -17.39 14.53
N VAL A 233 -5.51 -16.10 14.20
CA VAL A 233 -6.19 -15.11 15.06
C VAL A 233 -7.73 -15.29 15.05
N GLY A 234 -8.29 -16.09 14.14
CA GLY A 234 -9.73 -16.42 14.08
C GLY A 234 -10.64 -15.31 13.57
N ARG A 235 -10.09 -14.28 12.91
CA ARG A 235 -10.85 -13.23 12.24
C ARG A 235 -10.15 -12.77 10.97
N LEU A 236 -10.91 -12.19 10.05
CA LEU A 236 -10.34 -11.44 8.94
C LEU A 236 -9.64 -10.17 9.45
N GLY A 237 -8.63 -9.73 8.71
CA GLY A 237 -7.98 -8.45 8.98
C GLY A 237 -8.89 -7.28 8.63
N THR A 238 -8.67 -6.15 9.28
CA THR A 238 -9.28 -4.87 8.94
C THR A 238 -8.25 -3.97 8.25
N ALA A 239 -8.71 -2.96 7.51
CA ALA A 239 -7.83 -1.94 6.95
C ALA A 239 -6.97 -1.26 8.03
N ARG A 240 -7.51 -1.13 9.26
CA ARG A 240 -6.81 -0.59 10.43
C ARG A 240 -5.62 -1.46 10.85
N ASP A 241 -5.74 -2.77 10.81
CA ASP A 241 -4.63 -3.66 11.18
C ASP A 241 -3.42 -3.40 10.26
N VAL A 242 -3.68 -3.19 8.95
CA VAL A 242 -2.64 -2.87 7.97
C VAL A 242 -2.10 -1.44 8.15
N ALA A 243 -2.99 -0.46 8.34
CA ALA A 243 -2.62 0.94 8.48
C ALA A 243 -1.75 1.19 9.73
N ASN A 244 -1.94 0.43 10.80
CA ASN A 244 -1.08 0.50 11.99
C ASN A 244 0.37 0.06 11.69
N MET A 245 0.56 -0.97 10.85
CA MET A 245 1.89 -1.36 10.40
C MET A 245 2.50 -0.28 9.49
N VAL A 246 1.70 0.31 8.61
CA VAL A 246 2.14 1.44 7.77
C VAL A 246 2.58 2.63 8.63
N LEU A 247 1.86 2.96 9.70
CA LEU A 247 2.25 4.00 10.66
C LEU A 247 3.61 3.71 11.29
N PHE A 248 3.84 2.48 11.77
CA PHE A 248 5.14 2.09 12.30
C PHE A 248 6.25 2.33 11.28
N LEU A 249 6.07 1.87 10.04
CA LEU A 249 7.07 2.00 8.98
C LEU A 249 7.27 3.44 8.51
N ALA A 250 6.25 4.28 8.58
CA ALA A 250 6.32 5.71 8.26
C ALA A 250 7.05 6.53 9.33
N SER A 251 7.06 6.05 10.56
CA SER A 251 7.56 6.77 11.74
C SER A 251 9.04 6.54 12.02
N ASP A 252 9.60 7.34 12.92
CA ASP A 252 10.98 7.22 13.38
C ASP A 252 11.21 5.96 14.24
N ALA A 253 10.13 5.32 14.75
CA ALA A 253 10.18 4.04 15.46
C ALA A 253 10.77 2.90 14.59
N SER A 254 10.72 3.02 13.27
CA SER A 254 11.31 2.08 12.31
C SER A 254 12.62 2.57 11.69
N GLY A 255 13.34 3.50 12.35
CA GLY A 255 14.54 4.14 11.80
C GLY A 255 15.67 3.19 11.39
N TYR A 256 15.75 1.99 11.97
CA TYR A 256 16.74 0.95 11.62
C TYR A 256 16.13 -0.20 10.79
N VAL A 257 14.99 0.05 10.12
CA VAL A 257 14.25 -0.98 9.36
C VAL A 257 14.17 -0.57 7.88
N THR A 258 14.83 -1.32 7.01
CA THR A 258 14.75 -1.16 5.55
C THR A 258 14.94 -2.51 4.85
N GLY A 259 14.32 -2.71 3.67
CA GLY A 259 14.33 -3.96 2.91
C GLY A 259 13.56 -5.11 3.56
N ALA A 260 12.79 -4.84 4.61
CA ALA A 260 12.09 -5.85 5.39
C ALA A 260 10.66 -6.10 4.88
N GLU A 261 10.18 -7.30 5.20
CA GLU A 261 8.84 -7.80 4.89
C GLU A 261 8.01 -7.85 6.17
N PHE A 262 6.89 -7.15 6.21
CA PHE A 262 6.01 -7.11 7.38
C PHE A 262 4.68 -7.79 7.07
N VAL A 263 4.50 -8.98 7.61
CA VAL A 263 3.29 -9.77 7.41
C VAL A 263 2.21 -9.32 8.39
N VAL A 264 1.00 -9.04 7.86
CA VAL A 264 -0.18 -8.64 8.63
C VAL A 264 -1.36 -9.49 8.18
N ASP A 265 -1.35 -10.77 8.55
CA ASP A 265 -2.22 -11.80 7.97
C ASP A 265 -2.94 -12.68 9.01
N GLY A 266 -2.80 -12.36 10.29
CA GLY A 266 -3.39 -13.14 11.37
C GLY A 266 -2.83 -14.56 11.49
N GLY A 267 -1.61 -14.81 10.98
CA GLY A 267 -0.93 -16.11 11.02
C GLY A 267 -1.27 -17.03 9.85
N MET A 268 -1.88 -16.52 8.79
CA MET A 268 -2.27 -17.30 7.60
C MET A 268 -1.05 -17.95 6.92
N SER A 269 0.06 -17.23 6.80
CA SER A 269 1.29 -17.70 6.14
C SER A 269 2.30 -18.36 7.09
N ALA A 270 2.00 -18.52 8.36
CA ALA A 270 2.90 -19.11 9.35
C ALA A 270 2.83 -20.66 9.41
N ARG A 271 2.16 -21.28 8.44
CA ARG A 271 1.94 -22.74 8.37
C ARG A 271 2.82 -23.38 7.32
#